data_b08a879b7cbc7c1646f00f5688a2f445
#
_entry.id   b08a879b7cbc7c1646f00f5688a2f445
#
_cell.length_a   1.000
_cell.length_b   1.000
_cell.length_c   1.000
_cell.angle_alpha   90.00
_cell.angle_beta   90.00
_cell.angle_gamma   90.00
#
_symmetry.space_group_name_H-M   'P 1'
#
loop_
_entity.id
_entity.type
_entity.pdbx_description
1 polymer ?
#
loop_
_entity_poly.entity_id
_entity_poly.type
_entity_poly.pdbx_seq_one_letter_code
_entity_poly.pdbx_strand_id
1 'polypeptide(L)'
;ELAALNPDGLMLSNGPGDPAENVEIIANIREMLSTGIPTFGICLGHQLTALAAGAKTCKLKYGHRGANQPVTSPAKQHTFITSQNHGYAVMADTLPESVGQMSYLNANDGTCEGVDYLKWNCFTVQFHPEANGGPKDTEFLFDQFVSRMLAAKGVINNA
;
A
#
# COMPACT_ATOMS: atom_id res chain seq x y z
N GLU A 1 1.64 22.41 0.82
CA GLU A 1 0.21 22.73 0.60
C GLU A 1 -0.72 21.72 1.29
N LEU A 2 -0.58 20.39 1.05
CA LEU A 2 -1.44 19.34 1.66
C LEU A 2 -1.41 19.40 3.20
N ALA A 3 -0.23 19.54 3.81
CA ALA A 3 -0.09 19.63 5.26
C ALA A 3 -0.85 20.81 5.86
N ALA A 4 -0.99 21.93 5.11
CA ALA A 4 -1.73 23.11 5.57
C ALA A 4 -3.25 22.89 5.64
N LEU A 5 -3.78 21.85 4.97
CA LEU A 5 -5.18 21.47 5.03
C LEU A 5 -5.52 20.70 6.32
N ASN A 6 -4.49 20.28 7.08
CA ASN A 6 -4.62 19.45 8.28
C ASN A 6 -5.57 18.24 8.09
N PRO A 7 -5.31 17.39 7.08
CA PRO A 7 -6.20 16.26 6.76
C PRO A 7 -6.12 15.17 7.83
N ASP A 8 -7.19 14.43 8.01
CA ASP A 8 -7.27 13.33 8.97
C ASP A 8 -6.53 12.06 8.50
N GLY A 9 -6.31 11.94 7.21
CA GLY A 9 -5.60 10.85 6.57
C GLY A 9 -5.21 11.17 5.15
N LEU A 10 -4.29 10.40 4.61
CA LEU A 10 -3.77 10.51 3.25
C LEU A 10 -4.04 9.22 2.48
N MET A 11 -4.76 9.31 1.37
CA MET A 11 -4.92 8.20 0.45
C MET A 11 -4.09 8.44 -0.81
N LEU A 12 -3.19 7.52 -1.12
CA LEU A 12 -2.38 7.52 -2.33
C LEU A 12 -3.00 6.53 -3.31
N SER A 13 -3.65 7.05 -4.34
CA SER A 13 -4.40 6.24 -5.30
C SER A 13 -3.50 5.59 -6.35
N ASN A 14 -4.13 4.81 -7.23
CA ASN A 14 -3.50 4.21 -8.39
C ASN A 14 -3.11 5.25 -9.46
N GLY A 15 -2.28 4.84 -10.40
CA GLY A 15 -1.86 5.63 -11.55
C GLY A 15 -0.99 4.82 -12.51
N PRO A 16 -0.73 5.33 -13.72
CA PRO A 16 0.12 4.70 -14.72
C PRO A 16 1.59 5.05 -14.57
N GLY A 17 2.43 4.34 -15.32
CA GLY A 17 3.84 4.70 -15.54
C GLY A 17 4.82 3.94 -14.67
N ASP A 18 6.09 4.30 -14.79
CA ASP A 18 7.17 3.80 -13.95
C ASP A 18 7.17 4.57 -12.62
N PRO A 19 7.00 3.90 -11.47
CA PRO A 19 6.98 4.59 -10.19
C PRO A 19 8.29 5.32 -9.89
N ALA A 20 9.44 4.82 -10.35
CA ALA A 20 10.75 5.40 -10.05
C ALA A 20 11.00 6.75 -10.73
N GLU A 21 10.25 7.09 -11.80
CA GLU A 21 10.34 8.37 -12.46
C GLU A 21 9.73 9.53 -11.66
N ASN A 22 8.94 9.24 -10.63
CA ASN A 22 8.21 10.23 -9.84
C ASN A 22 9.02 10.76 -8.64
N VAL A 23 10.26 11.20 -8.88
CA VAL A 23 11.25 11.57 -7.84
C VAL A 23 10.71 12.62 -6.87
N GLU A 24 10.07 13.67 -7.38
CA GLU A 24 9.52 14.76 -6.56
C GLU A 24 8.33 14.26 -5.71
N ILE A 25 7.46 13.44 -6.29
CA ILE A 25 6.31 12.86 -5.57
C ILE A 25 6.79 11.93 -4.44
N ILE A 26 7.81 11.11 -4.71
CA ILE A 26 8.42 10.21 -3.70
C ILE A 26 8.97 11.02 -2.52
N ALA A 27 9.66 12.15 -2.79
CA ALA A 27 10.17 13.02 -1.76
C ALA A 27 9.04 13.65 -0.91
N ASN A 28 7.98 14.13 -1.56
CA ASN A 28 6.81 14.69 -0.89
C ASN A 28 6.06 13.66 -0.04
N ILE A 29 5.92 12.41 -0.54
CA ILE A 29 5.33 11.30 0.23
C ILE A 29 6.16 11.04 1.50
N ARG A 30 7.48 10.97 1.39
CA ARG A 30 8.37 10.77 2.54
C ARG A 30 8.19 11.86 3.60
N GLU A 31 8.07 13.10 3.18
CA GLU A 31 7.81 14.23 4.08
C GLU A 31 6.46 14.07 4.78
N MET A 32 5.39 13.78 4.04
CA MET A 32 4.06 13.58 4.60
C MET A 32 4.00 12.40 5.59
N LEU A 33 4.63 11.27 5.26
CA LEU A 33 4.70 10.11 6.16
C LEU A 33 5.40 10.44 7.48
N SER A 34 6.40 11.33 7.47
CA SER A 34 7.13 11.74 8.68
C SER A 34 6.27 12.52 9.65
N THR A 35 5.14 13.07 9.22
CA THR A 35 4.18 13.77 10.11
C THR A 35 3.34 12.82 10.97
N GLY A 36 3.38 11.51 10.69
CA GLY A 36 2.57 10.51 11.38
C GLY A 36 1.11 10.43 10.90
N ILE A 37 0.76 11.15 9.82
CA ILE A 37 -0.60 11.10 9.26
C ILE A 37 -0.95 9.67 8.84
N PRO A 38 -2.15 9.15 9.24
CA PRO A 38 -2.62 7.86 8.74
C PRO A 38 -2.63 7.83 7.22
N THR A 39 -1.95 6.85 6.63
CA THR A 39 -1.78 6.77 5.18
C THR A 39 -2.16 5.39 4.66
N PHE A 40 -2.93 5.37 3.57
CA PHE A 40 -3.27 4.16 2.80
C PHE A 40 -2.87 4.32 1.34
N GLY A 41 -1.98 3.45 0.84
CA GLY A 41 -1.52 3.45 -0.56
C GLY A 41 -2.06 2.27 -1.36
N ILE A 42 -2.54 2.55 -2.58
CA ILE A 42 -3.13 1.56 -3.50
C ILE A 42 -2.36 1.58 -4.83
N CYS A 43 -1.94 0.42 -5.31
CA CYS A 43 -1.28 0.19 -6.59
C CYS A 43 -0.05 1.10 -6.80
N LEU A 44 -0.12 2.16 -7.60
CA LEU A 44 0.99 3.12 -7.72
C LEU A 44 1.33 3.76 -6.37
N GLY A 45 0.33 4.07 -5.54
CA GLY A 45 0.53 4.60 -4.19
C GLY A 45 1.35 3.65 -3.30
N HIS A 46 1.15 2.33 -3.41
CA HIS A 46 1.98 1.31 -2.75
C HIS A 46 3.43 1.39 -3.22
N GLN A 47 3.66 1.45 -4.53
CA GLN A 47 5.00 1.49 -5.11
C GLN A 47 5.76 2.77 -4.74
N LEU A 48 5.10 3.92 -4.82
CA LEU A 48 5.68 5.22 -4.45
C LEU A 48 6.02 5.30 -2.95
N THR A 49 5.17 4.72 -2.10
CA THR A 49 5.43 4.64 -0.65
C THR A 49 6.63 3.75 -0.35
N ALA A 50 6.76 2.62 -1.04
CA ALA A 50 7.90 1.73 -0.90
C ALA A 50 9.22 2.42 -1.34
N LEU A 51 9.20 3.15 -2.45
CA LEU A 51 10.34 3.97 -2.89
C LEU A 51 10.68 5.08 -1.87
N ALA A 52 9.67 5.75 -1.31
CA ALA A 52 9.85 6.72 -0.22
C ALA A 52 10.46 6.08 1.04
N ALA A 53 10.18 4.82 1.28
CA ALA A 53 10.76 4.02 2.37
C ALA A 53 12.20 3.54 2.11
N GLY A 54 12.71 3.71 0.90
CA GLY A 54 14.06 3.29 0.49
C GLY A 54 14.11 1.91 -0.18
N ALA A 55 12.97 1.27 -0.40
CA ALA A 55 12.88 0.06 -1.20
C ALA A 55 13.06 0.36 -2.70
N LYS A 56 13.14 -0.70 -3.50
CA LYS A 56 13.23 -0.64 -4.96
C LYS A 56 11.99 -1.25 -5.60
N THR A 57 11.73 -0.87 -6.83
CA THR A 57 10.72 -1.49 -7.69
C THR A 57 11.38 -2.16 -8.90
N CYS A 58 10.71 -3.16 -9.45
CA CYS A 58 11.13 -3.80 -10.69
C CYS A 58 9.97 -3.91 -11.66
N LYS A 59 10.28 -3.90 -12.96
CA LYS A 59 9.31 -4.17 -14.01
C LYS A 59 9.11 -5.67 -14.14
N LEU A 60 7.86 -6.11 -14.03
CA LEU A 60 7.48 -7.50 -14.24
C LEU A 60 7.45 -7.81 -15.75
N LYS A 61 7.82 -9.04 -16.11
CA LYS A 61 7.80 -9.47 -17.52
C LYS A 61 6.41 -9.40 -18.15
N TYR A 62 5.38 -9.78 -17.39
CA TYR A 62 3.98 -9.81 -17.87
C TYR A 62 3.07 -8.87 -17.07
N GLY A 63 3.41 -8.61 -15.80
CA GLY A 63 2.55 -7.92 -14.84
C GLY A 63 1.36 -8.77 -14.39
N HIS A 64 0.58 -8.23 -13.43
CA HIS A 64 -0.64 -8.88 -12.95
C HIS A 64 -1.85 -8.10 -13.46
N ARG A 65 -2.77 -8.80 -14.14
CA ARG A 65 -4.00 -8.22 -14.71
C ARG A 65 -5.16 -9.19 -14.55
N GLY A 66 -6.32 -8.65 -14.15
CA GLY A 66 -7.57 -9.38 -13.99
C GLY A 66 -8.14 -9.31 -12.58
N ALA A 67 -9.35 -9.83 -12.42
CA ALA A 67 -10.10 -9.82 -11.16
C ALA A 67 -9.97 -11.15 -10.37
N ASN A 68 -8.98 -11.96 -10.68
CA ASN A 68 -8.79 -13.32 -10.14
C ASN A 68 -7.36 -13.57 -9.63
N GLN A 69 -6.70 -12.54 -9.15
CA GLN A 69 -5.33 -12.65 -8.64
C GLN A 69 -5.34 -13.06 -7.16
N PRO A 70 -4.80 -14.24 -6.82
CA PRO A 70 -4.80 -14.70 -5.43
C PRO A 70 -3.67 -14.03 -4.65
N VAL A 71 -4.02 -13.45 -3.51
CA VAL A 71 -3.09 -12.75 -2.60
C VAL A 71 -3.21 -13.33 -1.20
N THR A 72 -2.11 -13.80 -0.65
CA THR A 72 -2.05 -14.39 0.69
C THR A 72 -1.54 -13.38 1.71
N SER A 73 -2.24 -13.30 2.85
CA SER A 73 -1.74 -12.64 4.05
C SER A 73 -1.14 -13.68 4.99
N PRO A 74 0.19 -13.69 5.18
CA PRO A 74 0.82 -14.64 6.10
C PRO A 74 0.33 -14.51 7.54
N ALA A 75 0.11 -13.27 7.99
CA ALA A 75 -0.36 -13.00 9.36
C ALA A 75 -1.80 -13.51 9.60
N LYS A 76 -2.68 -13.43 8.59
CA LYS A 76 -4.07 -13.89 8.68
C LYS A 76 -4.23 -15.36 8.27
N GLN A 77 -3.19 -15.99 7.70
CA GLN A 77 -3.24 -17.33 7.12
C GLN A 77 -4.43 -17.51 6.16
N HIS A 78 -4.69 -16.46 5.36
CA HIS A 78 -5.84 -16.39 4.47
C HIS A 78 -5.43 -15.89 3.09
N THR A 79 -6.06 -16.45 2.04
CA THR A 79 -5.89 -16.04 0.66
C THR A 79 -7.15 -15.33 0.17
N PHE A 80 -6.97 -14.11 -0.31
CA PHE A 80 -8.00 -13.27 -0.90
C PHE A 80 -7.91 -13.35 -2.43
N ILE A 81 -9.03 -13.22 -3.11
CA ILE A 81 -9.05 -13.02 -4.56
C ILE A 81 -9.17 -11.52 -4.83
N THR A 82 -8.24 -10.99 -5.62
CA THR A 82 -8.10 -9.55 -5.82
C THR A 82 -8.14 -9.16 -7.29
N SER A 83 -8.50 -7.89 -7.53
CA SER A 83 -8.37 -7.26 -8.84
C SER A 83 -7.02 -6.56 -8.93
N GLN A 84 -6.31 -6.78 -10.04
CA GLN A 84 -5.00 -6.17 -10.28
C GLN A 84 -4.84 -5.67 -11.71
N ASN A 85 -4.08 -4.60 -11.88
CA ASN A 85 -3.67 -4.09 -13.18
C ASN A 85 -2.37 -3.28 -13.02
N HIS A 86 -1.24 -3.97 -12.95
CA HIS A 86 0.07 -3.33 -12.79
C HIS A 86 1.17 -4.08 -13.52
N GLY A 87 2.22 -3.34 -13.91
CA GLY A 87 3.41 -3.88 -14.58
C GLY A 87 4.69 -3.77 -13.75
N TYR A 88 4.64 -3.12 -12.59
CA TYR A 88 5.76 -2.97 -11.66
C TYR A 88 5.40 -3.59 -10.30
N ALA A 89 6.41 -4.04 -9.59
CA ALA A 89 6.27 -4.59 -8.24
C ALA A 89 7.34 -4.06 -7.30
N VAL A 90 7.04 -4.04 -6.02
CA VAL A 90 8.00 -3.72 -4.96
C VAL A 90 8.90 -4.93 -4.72
N MET A 91 10.22 -4.70 -4.67
CA MET A 91 11.22 -5.69 -4.27
C MET A 91 11.31 -5.72 -2.74
N ALA A 92 10.54 -6.61 -2.10
CA ALA A 92 10.40 -6.64 -0.64
C ALA A 92 11.73 -6.88 0.10
N ASP A 93 12.66 -7.60 -0.52
CA ASP A 93 14.01 -7.85 0.00
C ASP A 93 14.88 -6.59 0.09
N THR A 94 14.47 -5.51 -0.58
CA THR A 94 15.14 -4.20 -0.52
C THR A 94 14.53 -3.24 0.52
N LEU A 95 13.39 -3.60 1.11
CA LEU A 95 12.76 -2.80 2.17
C LEU A 95 13.50 -3.02 3.48
N PRO A 96 14.00 -1.95 4.15
CA PRO A 96 14.62 -2.13 5.46
C PRO A 96 13.61 -2.66 6.49
N GLU A 97 13.97 -3.74 7.19
CA GLU A 97 13.11 -4.40 8.19
C GLU A 97 12.66 -3.45 9.32
N SER A 98 13.48 -2.47 9.66
CA SER A 98 13.14 -1.44 10.66
C SER A 98 12.09 -0.44 10.18
N VAL A 99 11.80 -0.41 8.88
CA VAL A 99 10.85 0.55 8.28
C VAL A 99 9.51 -0.10 7.99
N GLY A 100 9.50 -1.34 7.54
CA GLY A 100 8.27 -2.03 7.18
C GLY A 100 8.46 -3.52 6.94
N GLN A 101 7.35 -4.21 6.82
CA GLN A 101 7.32 -5.65 6.54
C GLN A 101 6.26 -5.96 5.49
N MET A 102 6.51 -6.97 4.67
CA MET A 102 5.55 -7.46 3.69
C MET A 102 4.34 -8.07 4.42
N SER A 103 3.14 -7.53 4.13
CA SER A 103 1.88 -7.97 4.73
C SER A 103 1.05 -8.85 3.81
N TYR A 104 1.28 -8.74 2.50
CA TYR A 104 0.61 -9.53 1.47
C TYR A 104 1.60 -9.96 0.39
N LEU A 105 1.41 -11.19 -0.13
CA LEU A 105 2.18 -11.73 -1.26
C LEU A 105 1.26 -12.39 -2.28
N ASN A 106 1.61 -12.32 -3.56
CA ASN A 106 0.93 -13.05 -4.62
C ASN A 106 1.14 -14.55 -4.42
N ALA A 107 0.05 -15.31 -4.39
CA ALA A 107 0.12 -16.75 -4.12
C ALA A 107 0.74 -17.55 -5.28
N ASN A 108 0.80 -17.00 -6.49
CA ASN A 108 1.34 -17.66 -7.67
C ASN A 108 2.86 -17.51 -7.79
N ASP A 109 3.40 -16.31 -7.52
CA ASP A 109 4.80 -16.00 -7.80
C ASP A 109 5.56 -15.36 -6.63
N GLY A 110 4.88 -15.13 -5.49
CA GLY A 110 5.49 -14.55 -4.29
C GLY A 110 5.79 -13.05 -4.37
N THR A 111 5.34 -12.36 -5.43
CA THR A 111 5.50 -10.91 -5.57
C THR A 111 4.89 -10.17 -4.38
N CYS A 112 5.54 -9.10 -3.92
CA CYS A 112 5.02 -8.25 -2.85
C CYS A 112 3.72 -7.58 -3.27
N GLU A 113 2.67 -7.85 -2.50
CA GLU A 113 1.32 -7.35 -2.75
C GLU A 113 0.84 -6.38 -1.66
N GLY A 114 1.65 -6.12 -0.66
CA GLY A 114 1.36 -5.15 0.37
C GLY A 114 2.44 -5.04 1.43
N VAL A 115 2.49 -3.89 2.08
CA VAL A 115 3.45 -3.56 3.13
C VAL A 115 2.74 -2.87 4.28
N ASP A 116 3.04 -3.32 5.51
CA ASP A 116 2.77 -2.58 6.75
C ASP A 116 4.04 -1.85 7.19
N TYR A 117 3.96 -0.53 7.35
CA TYR A 117 5.09 0.30 7.75
C TYR A 117 5.15 0.46 9.26
N LEU A 118 6.22 -0.06 9.86
CA LEU A 118 6.43 -0.02 11.31
C LEU A 118 6.85 1.37 11.81
N LYS A 119 7.51 2.13 10.94
CA LYS A 119 8.03 3.46 11.24
C LYS A 119 6.94 4.55 11.16
N TRP A 120 5.90 4.31 10.37
CA TRP A 120 4.86 5.30 10.06
C TRP A 120 3.46 4.71 10.27
N ASN A 121 2.48 5.54 10.50
CA ASN A 121 1.08 5.11 10.52
C ASN A 121 0.56 4.87 9.09
N CYS A 122 1.15 3.89 8.41
CA CYS A 122 0.92 3.65 6.99
C CYS A 122 0.82 2.16 6.68
N PHE A 123 -0.07 1.80 5.77
CA PHE A 123 -0.10 0.50 5.11
C PHE A 123 -0.47 0.65 3.65
N THR A 124 -0.06 -0.31 2.83
CA THR A 124 -0.25 -0.22 1.38
C THR A 124 -0.55 -1.57 0.77
N VAL A 125 -1.28 -1.58 -0.35
CA VAL A 125 -1.57 -2.78 -1.14
C VAL A 125 -1.34 -2.53 -2.63
N GLN A 126 -0.87 -3.56 -3.35
CA GLN A 126 -0.63 -3.51 -4.77
C GLN A 126 -1.91 -3.72 -5.59
N PHE A 127 -2.85 -4.48 -5.05
CA PHE A 127 -4.15 -4.77 -5.66
C PHE A 127 -5.16 -3.62 -5.44
N HIS A 128 -6.32 -3.74 -6.06
CA HIS A 128 -7.39 -2.74 -6.04
C HIS A 128 -8.56 -3.18 -5.16
N PRO A 129 -8.59 -2.83 -3.85
CA PRO A 129 -9.71 -3.18 -2.97
C PRO A 129 -11.00 -2.45 -3.32
N GLU A 130 -10.92 -1.35 -4.07
CA GLU A 130 -12.05 -0.55 -4.56
C GLU A 130 -12.75 -1.14 -5.80
N ALA A 131 -12.17 -2.17 -6.42
CA ALA A 131 -12.67 -2.71 -7.69
C ALA A 131 -14.00 -3.45 -7.52
N ASN A 132 -14.99 -3.05 -8.29
CA ASN A 132 -16.35 -3.62 -8.27
C ASN A 132 -16.54 -4.83 -9.22
N GLY A 133 -15.52 -5.19 -10.01
CA GLY A 133 -15.59 -6.27 -11.00
C GLY A 133 -15.19 -7.65 -10.47
N GLY A 134 -14.90 -7.78 -9.18
CA GLY A 134 -14.41 -9.00 -8.53
C GLY A 134 -14.97 -9.19 -7.13
N PRO A 135 -14.44 -10.17 -6.39
CA PRO A 135 -14.80 -10.38 -4.99
C PRO A 135 -14.53 -9.14 -4.14
N LYS A 136 -15.42 -8.89 -3.18
CA LYS A 136 -15.31 -7.77 -2.23
C LYS A 136 -14.52 -8.15 -0.97
N ASP A 137 -13.67 -9.16 -1.07
CA ASP A 137 -12.98 -9.78 0.04
C ASP A 137 -12.01 -8.84 0.78
N THR A 138 -11.63 -7.73 0.15
CA THR A 138 -10.63 -6.79 0.67
C THR A 138 -11.19 -5.40 1.02
N GLU A 139 -12.51 -5.19 0.96
CA GLU A 139 -13.15 -3.91 1.33
C GLU A 139 -12.85 -3.50 2.79
N PHE A 140 -12.62 -4.45 3.70
CA PHE A 140 -12.24 -4.20 5.09
C PHE A 140 -11.00 -3.31 5.26
N LEU A 141 -10.17 -3.18 4.22
CA LEU A 141 -8.99 -2.30 4.24
C LEU A 141 -9.37 -0.82 4.36
N PHE A 142 -10.52 -0.42 3.82
CA PHE A 142 -11.04 0.93 4.00
C PHE A 142 -11.50 1.16 5.45
N ASP A 143 -12.16 0.18 6.07
CA ASP A 143 -12.53 0.25 7.48
C ASP A 143 -11.29 0.32 8.38
N GLN A 144 -10.24 -0.42 8.04
CA GLN A 144 -8.94 -0.35 8.70
C GLN A 144 -8.34 1.06 8.59
N PHE A 145 -8.41 1.69 7.43
CA PHE A 145 -7.91 3.06 7.25
C PHE A 145 -8.72 4.08 8.06
N VAL A 146 -10.06 4.00 8.03
CA VAL A 146 -10.94 4.84 8.85
C VAL A 146 -10.63 4.66 10.34
N SER A 147 -10.46 3.43 10.79
CA SER A 147 -10.11 3.13 12.20
C SER A 147 -8.78 3.76 12.60
N ARG A 148 -7.76 3.74 11.74
CA ARG A 148 -6.47 4.42 11.99
C ARG A 148 -6.64 5.95 12.10
N MET A 149 -7.49 6.56 11.27
CA MET A 149 -7.79 8.00 11.36
C MET A 149 -8.50 8.36 12.67
N LEU A 150 -9.51 7.58 13.07
CA LEU A 150 -10.23 7.79 14.33
C LEU A 150 -9.32 7.62 15.55
N ALA A 151 -8.43 6.63 15.53
CA ALA A 151 -7.45 6.41 16.58
C ALA A 151 -6.46 7.58 16.68
N ALA A 152 -5.97 8.10 15.56
CA ALA A 152 -5.07 9.25 15.52
C ALA A 152 -5.73 10.52 16.07
N LYS A 153 -7.06 10.64 15.95
CA LYS A 153 -7.84 11.73 16.56
C LYS A 153 -8.16 11.53 18.05
N GLY A 154 -7.84 10.38 18.62
CA GLY A 154 -8.21 10.03 19.99
C GLY A 154 -9.70 9.72 20.19
N VAL A 155 -10.44 9.44 19.11
CA VAL A 155 -11.88 9.10 19.16
C VAL A 155 -12.08 7.64 19.60
N ILE A 156 -11.15 6.75 19.23
CA ILE A 156 -11.12 5.35 19.67
C ILE A 156 -9.76 5.04 20.29
N ASN A 157 -9.76 4.36 21.43
CA ASN A 157 -8.53 3.79 21.98
C ASN A 157 -8.20 2.51 21.20
N ASN A 158 -6.97 2.37 20.71
CA ASN A 158 -6.47 1.09 20.21
C ASN A 158 -6.40 0.13 21.42
N ALA A 159 -7.40 -0.72 21.54
CA ALA A 159 -7.42 -1.82 22.49
C ALA A 159 -6.67 -3.03 21.92
#